data_19552ea45697a5f090ef5dfb794986d4
#
_entry.id   19552ea45697a5f090ef5dfb794986d4
#
_cell.length_a   1.000
_cell.length_b   1.000
_cell.length_c   1.000
_cell.angle_alpha   90.00
_cell.angle_beta   90.00
_cell.angle_gamma   90.00
#
_symmetry.space_group_name_H-M   'P 1'
#
loop_
_entity.id
_entity.type
_entity.pdbx_description
1 polymer ?
#
loop_
_entity_poly.entity_id
_entity_poly.type
_entity_poly.pdbx_seq_one_letter_code
_entity_poly.pdbx_strand_id
1 'polypeptide(L)'
;PGDNRYEDFPFPELEDGEVLLKVKGCGICAGDLKAFHGGIRVWGTSEADRYMEPPCIPGHEFYGEVVDIKGEVPGIAIGDDVCAEQVVPCGHCHFCRTGKYWMCQRSAVFGFKKYANGGFAEYVKLPKTSLKHVLPKSFTKEQSVLVEPIACGMHALEQANIQHDDVVV
;
A
#
# COMPACT_ATOMS: atom_id res chain seq x y z
N PRO A 1 4.72 12.05 -16.01
CA PRO A 1 4.01 12.89 -15.03
C PRO A 1 2.84 13.64 -15.67
N GLY A 2 1.82 13.98 -14.88
CA GLY A 2 0.67 14.78 -15.35
C GLY A 2 -0.33 14.04 -16.24
N ASP A 3 -0.19 12.73 -16.41
CA ASP A 3 -1.06 11.92 -17.26
C ASP A 3 -1.72 10.81 -16.41
N ASN A 4 -2.84 11.14 -15.78
CA ASN A 4 -3.72 10.19 -15.13
C ASN A 4 -4.97 10.03 -15.98
N ARG A 5 -5.32 8.78 -16.29
CA ARG A 5 -6.46 8.45 -17.15
C ARG A 5 -7.44 7.58 -16.41
N TYR A 6 -8.73 7.84 -16.62
CA TYR A 6 -9.78 6.91 -16.24
C TYR A 6 -10.06 6.01 -17.45
N GLU A 7 -9.64 4.76 -17.34
CA GLU A 7 -9.71 3.80 -18.45
C GLU A 7 -9.86 2.36 -17.91
N ASP A 8 -10.28 1.45 -18.76
CA ASP A 8 -10.28 0.03 -18.45
C ASP A 8 -8.85 -0.49 -18.32
N PHE A 9 -8.61 -1.26 -17.25
CA PHE A 9 -7.32 -1.88 -16.97
C PHE A 9 -7.51 -3.39 -16.80
N PRO A 10 -6.53 -4.23 -17.20
CA PRO A 10 -6.65 -5.67 -17.08
C PRO A 10 -7.00 -6.11 -15.67
N PHE A 11 -8.02 -6.97 -15.55
CA PHE A 11 -8.43 -7.51 -14.26
C PHE A 11 -7.29 -8.33 -13.64
N PRO A 12 -6.98 -8.15 -12.35
CA PRO A 12 -5.84 -8.82 -11.71
C PRO A 12 -6.03 -10.34 -11.65
N GLU A 13 -5.04 -11.08 -12.14
CA GLU A 13 -4.95 -12.53 -11.93
C GLU A 13 -4.17 -12.82 -10.66
N LEU A 14 -4.70 -13.73 -9.82
CA LEU A 14 -4.07 -14.11 -8.56
C LEU A 14 -3.06 -15.24 -8.73
N GLU A 15 -1.95 -15.14 -8.01
CA GLU A 15 -1.00 -16.22 -7.75
C GLU A 15 -1.20 -16.79 -6.33
N ASP A 16 -0.54 -17.91 -6.03
CA ASP A 16 -0.65 -18.57 -4.72
C ASP A 16 -0.22 -17.67 -3.56
N GLY A 17 -1.08 -17.49 -2.57
CA GLY A 17 -0.90 -16.60 -1.42
C GLY A 17 -1.30 -15.16 -1.65
N GLU A 18 -1.95 -14.84 -2.77
CA GLU A 18 -2.47 -13.51 -3.08
C GLU A 18 -3.96 -13.37 -2.77
N VAL A 19 -4.38 -12.14 -2.52
CA VAL A 19 -5.75 -11.76 -2.15
C VAL A 19 -6.23 -10.68 -3.11
N LEU A 20 -7.47 -10.78 -3.56
CA LEU A 20 -8.17 -9.75 -4.33
C LEU A 20 -9.13 -8.99 -3.44
N LEU A 21 -8.99 -7.69 -3.41
CA LEU A 21 -9.94 -6.79 -2.77
C LEU A 21 -10.82 -6.09 -3.80
N LYS A 22 -12.12 -6.01 -3.52
CA LYS A 22 -13.00 -5.01 -4.11
C LYS A 22 -12.85 -3.73 -3.29
N VAL A 23 -12.28 -2.69 -3.88
CA VAL A 23 -11.97 -1.43 -3.18
C VAL A 23 -13.24 -0.74 -2.71
N LYS A 24 -13.30 -0.39 -1.44
CA LYS A 24 -14.40 0.37 -0.82
C LYS A 24 -14.04 1.83 -0.59
N GLY A 25 -12.75 2.15 -0.55
CA GLY A 25 -12.22 3.50 -0.43
C GLY A 25 -10.72 3.55 -0.56
N CYS A 26 -10.22 4.69 -1.03
CA CYS A 26 -8.81 4.99 -1.12
C CYS A 26 -8.58 6.49 -0.89
N GLY A 27 -7.71 6.84 0.03
CA GLY A 27 -7.27 8.20 0.29
C GLY A 27 -6.32 8.71 -0.79
N ILE A 28 -6.15 10.03 -0.85
CA ILE A 28 -5.19 10.71 -1.73
C ILE A 28 -4.05 11.24 -0.87
N CYS A 29 -2.90 10.62 -0.97
CA CYS A 29 -1.68 11.04 -0.27
C CYS A 29 -1.00 12.22 -0.97
N ALA A 30 -0.26 13.01 -0.22
CA ALA A 30 0.66 13.99 -0.81
C ALA A 30 1.72 13.32 -1.71
N GLY A 31 2.00 12.03 -1.51
CA GLY A 31 2.85 11.20 -2.37
C GLY A 31 2.28 11.05 -3.79
N ASP A 32 0.96 10.85 -3.91
CA ASP A 32 0.28 10.75 -5.21
C ASP A 32 0.35 12.07 -5.97
N LEU A 33 0.18 13.21 -5.28
CA LEU A 33 0.34 14.54 -5.88
C LEU A 33 1.79 14.78 -6.35
N LYS A 34 2.78 14.39 -5.54
CA LYS A 34 4.19 14.47 -5.94
C LYS A 34 4.50 13.60 -7.16
N ALA A 35 3.91 12.41 -7.22
CA ALA A 35 4.04 11.54 -8.39
C ALA A 35 3.39 12.18 -9.63
N PHE A 36 2.19 12.71 -9.49
CA PHE A 36 1.50 13.41 -10.59
C PHE A 36 2.30 14.60 -11.12
N HIS A 37 2.87 15.43 -10.25
CA HIS A 37 3.67 16.60 -10.62
C HIS A 37 5.12 16.30 -11.03
N GLY A 38 5.52 15.04 -11.17
CA GLY A 38 6.86 14.68 -11.64
C GLY A 38 7.95 14.81 -10.58
N GLY A 39 7.60 14.62 -9.30
CA GLY A 39 8.57 14.71 -8.20
C GLY A 39 9.79 13.82 -8.42
N ILE A 40 10.98 14.40 -8.28
CA ILE A 40 12.27 13.76 -8.60
C ILE A 40 12.52 12.45 -7.85
N ARG A 41 12.02 12.32 -6.61
CA ARG A 41 12.16 11.07 -5.82
C ARG A 41 11.36 9.90 -6.40
N VAL A 42 10.36 10.18 -7.22
CA VAL A 42 9.47 9.20 -7.83
C VAL A 42 9.87 8.95 -9.28
N TRP A 43 10.14 10.03 -10.02
CA TRP A 43 10.42 9.97 -11.45
C TRP A 43 11.90 9.91 -11.79
N GLY A 44 12.80 10.19 -10.83
CA GLY A 44 14.23 10.25 -11.06
C GLY A 44 14.63 11.44 -11.94
N THR A 45 15.90 11.47 -12.32
CA THR A 45 16.46 12.37 -13.32
C THR A 45 16.61 11.72 -14.68
N SER A 46 16.48 10.39 -14.72
CA SER A 46 16.56 9.53 -15.89
C SER A 46 15.65 8.32 -15.73
N GLU A 47 15.47 7.53 -16.78
CA GLU A 47 14.74 6.26 -16.68
C GLU A 47 15.42 5.24 -15.77
N ALA A 48 16.74 5.29 -15.67
CA ALA A 48 17.52 4.33 -14.89
C ALA A 48 17.36 4.50 -13.37
N ASP A 49 17.09 5.73 -12.90
CA ASP A 49 16.88 6.05 -11.49
C ASP A 49 15.41 6.29 -11.13
N ARG A 50 14.50 6.07 -12.09
CA ARG A 50 13.07 6.21 -11.88
C ARG A 50 12.52 5.11 -10.97
N TYR A 51 11.89 5.51 -9.87
CA TYR A 51 11.23 4.58 -8.97
C TYR A 51 9.88 4.08 -9.51
N MET A 52 9.07 4.98 -10.08
CA MET A 52 7.75 4.66 -10.61
C MET A 52 7.83 3.89 -11.93
N GLU A 53 6.96 2.89 -12.11
CA GLU A 53 6.89 2.02 -13.29
C GLU A 53 5.54 2.18 -14.03
N PRO A 54 5.36 3.24 -14.84
CA PRO A 54 4.12 3.38 -15.60
C PRO A 54 4.03 2.34 -16.76
N PRO A 55 2.82 1.96 -17.22
CA PRO A 55 1.55 2.30 -16.59
C PRO A 55 1.36 1.54 -15.28
N CYS A 56 0.84 2.21 -14.24
CA CYS A 56 0.45 1.63 -12.97
C CYS A 56 -0.74 2.40 -12.40
N ILE A 57 -1.54 1.74 -11.59
CA ILE A 57 -2.70 2.36 -10.92
C ILE A 57 -2.21 2.97 -9.60
N PRO A 58 -2.37 4.28 -9.36
CA PRO A 58 -1.95 4.93 -8.11
C PRO A 58 -2.84 4.57 -6.90
N GLY A 59 -2.53 5.19 -5.75
CA GLY A 59 -3.28 5.09 -4.49
C GLY A 59 -2.76 3.98 -3.57
N HIS A 60 -2.33 4.35 -2.37
CA HIS A 60 -1.79 3.39 -1.38
C HIS A 60 -2.48 3.46 -0.03
N GLU A 61 -3.44 4.38 0.17
CA GLU A 61 -4.24 4.52 1.38
C GLU A 61 -5.62 3.85 1.20
N PHE A 62 -5.65 2.57 0.82
CA PHE A 62 -6.87 1.86 0.45
C PHE A 62 -7.32 0.83 1.49
N TYR A 63 -8.62 0.55 1.45
CA TYR A 63 -9.19 -0.65 2.04
C TYR A 63 -10.26 -1.22 1.12
N GLY A 64 -10.58 -2.49 1.31
CA GLY A 64 -11.61 -3.15 0.50
C GLY A 64 -12.05 -4.47 1.10
N GLU A 65 -13.10 -5.04 0.52
CA GLU A 65 -13.61 -6.36 0.86
C GLU A 65 -12.85 -7.44 0.10
N VAL A 66 -12.44 -8.47 0.80
CA VAL A 66 -11.86 -9.67 0.19
C VAL A 66 -12.92 -10.38 -0.66
N VAL A 67 -12.70 -10.46 -1.95
CA VAL A 67 -13.61 -11.10 -2.91
C VAL A 67 -13.05 -12.39 -3.50
N ASP A 68 -11.72 -12.57 -3.46
CA ASP A 68 -11.06 -13.80 -3.90
C ASP A 68 -9.73 -14.00 -3.18
N ILE A 69 -9.34 -15.26 -2.98
CA ILE A 69 -8.09 -15.70 -2.37
C ILE A 69 -7.57 -16.90 -3.14
N LYS A 70 -6.30 -16.85 -3.56
CA LYS A 70 -5.68 -18.04 -4.16
C LYS A 70 -4.70 -18.68 -3.19
N GLY A 71 -4.91 -19.97 -2.91
CA GLY A 71 -4.13 -20.71 -1.92
C GLY A 71 -4.54 -20.38 -0.48
N GLU A 72 -3.61 -20.58 0.46
CA GLU A 72 -3.84 -20.34 1.88
C GLU A 72 -3.27 -18.99 2.31
N VAL A 73 -4.11 -18.15 2.92
CA VAL A 73 -3.71 -16.86 3.52
C VAL A 73 -4.25 -16.83 4.95
N PRO A 74 -3.44 -17.22 5.94
CA PRO A 74 -3.91 -17.34 7.33
C PRO A 74 -4.50 -16.04 7.87
N GLY A 75 -5.64 -16.16 8.56
CA GLY A 75 -6.30 -15.05 9.24
C GLY A 75 -7.09 -14.11 8.34
N ILE A 76 -7.26 -14.44 7.05
CA ILE A 76 -8.06 -13.65 6.09
C ILE A 76 -9.09 -14.56 5.44
N ALA A 77 -10.32 -14.09 5.35
CA ALA A 77 -11.45 -14.80 4.73
C ALA A 77 -12.17 -13.90 3.71
N ILE A 78 -12.85 -14.54 2.76
CA ILE A 78 -13.74 -13.83 1.83
C ILE A 78 -14.84 -13.13 2.64
N GLY A 79 -15.09 -11.84 2.32
CA GLY A 79 -16.03 -10.96 3.01
C GLY A 79 -15.42 -10.16 4.16
N ASP A 80 -14.14 -10.39 4.49
CA ASP A 80 -13.43 -9.50 5.42
C ASP A 80 -13.13 -8.16 4.77
N ASP A 81 -13.20 -7.09 5.55
CA ASP A 81 -12.63 -5.80 5.18
C ASP A 81 -11.15 -5.78 5.55
N VAL A 82 -10.31 -5.49 4.57
CA VAL A 82 -8.85 -5.55 4.70
C VAL A 82 -8.22 -4.27 4.18
N CYS A 83 -7.22 -3.77 4.89
CA CYS A 83 -6.23 -2.83 4.38
C CYS A 83 -4.86 -3.51 4.31
N ALA A 84 -3.90 -2.85 3.67
CA ALA A 84 -2.53 -3.32 3.60
C ALA A 84 -1.55 -2.20 3.94
N GLU A 85 -0.40 -2.59 4.48
CA GLU A 85 0.75 -1.68 4.56
C GLU A 85 1.08 -1.17 3.16
N GLN A 86 1.39 0.13 3.03
CA GLN A 86 1.79 0.70 1.74
C GLN A 86 3.03 0.04 1.14
N VAL A 87 3.92 -0.48 2.01
CA VAL A 87 5.15 -1.15 1.60
C VAL A 87 4.90 -2.63 1.37
N VAL A 88 5.22 -3.12 0.17
CA VAL A 88 5.26 -4.54 -0.17
C VAL A 88 6.71 -5.01 -0.07
N PRO A 89 7.12 -5.67 1.02
CA PRO A 89 8.50 -6.09 1.25
C PRO A 89 8.86 -7.33 0.41
N CYS A 90 10.15 -7.55 0.18
CA CYS A 90 10.60 -8.76 -0.54
C CYS A 90 10.51 -10.05 0.31
N GLY A 91 10.34 -9.95 1.63
CA GLY A 91 10.20 -11.06 2.56
C GLY A 91 11.50 -11.79 2.95
N HIS A 92 12.61 -11.61 2.26
CA HIS A 92 13.83 -12.44 2.43
C HIS A 92 15.13 -11.69 2.70
N CYS A 93 15.18 -10.36 2.55
CA CYS A 93 16.39 -9.59 2.86
C CYS A 93 16.63 -9.50 4.37
N HIS A 94 17.80 -8.99 4.77
CA HIS A 94 18.17 -8.81 6.18
C HIS A 94 17.08 -8.04 6.95
N PHE A 95 16.62 -6.90 6.41
CA PHE A 95 15.62 -6.08 7.08
C PHE A 95 14.28 -6.80 7.24
N CYS A 96 13.80 -7.51 6.22
CA CYS A 96 12.57 -8.29 6.32
C CYS A 96 12.67 -9.38 7.39
N ARG A 97 13.79 -10.10 7.44
CA ARG A 97 14.01 -11.19 8.40
C ARG A 97 14.21 -10.71 9.84
N THR A 98 14.56 -9.44 10.04
CA THR A 98 14.74 -8.82 11.36
C THR A 98 13.55 -7.98 11.80
N GLY A 99 12.40 -8.06 11.08
CA GLY A 99 11.18 -7.35 11.40
C GLY A 99 11.16 -5.86 11.01
N LYS A 100 12.19 -5.39 10.31
CA LYS A 100 12.31 -4.00 9.83
C LYS A 100 11.94 -3.87 8.35
N TYR A 101 10.80 -4.46 7.95
CA TYR A 101 10.37 -4.58 6.56
C TYR A 101 10.25 -3.24 5.83
N TRP A 102 9.94 -2.14 6.55
CA TRP A 102 9.91 -0.78 5.99
C TRP A 102 11.27 -0.29 5.48
N MET A 103 12.37 -0.94 5.90
CA MET A 103 13.74 -0.70 5.42
C MET A 103 14.11 -1.60 4.24
N CYS A 104 13.20 -2.38 3.71
CA CYS A 104 13.46 -3.30 2.63
C CYS A 104 13.94 -2.56 1.38
N GLN A 105 15.16 -2.85 0.93
CA GLN A 105 15.77 -2.20 -0.23
C GLN A 105 15.17 -2.62 -1.58
N ARG A 106 14.36 -3.68 -1.58
CA ARG A 106 13.68 -4.23 -2.77
C ARG A 106 12.17 -4.13 -2.66
N SER A 107 11.68 -3.25 -1.78
CA SER A 107 10.25 -3.07 -1.60
C SER A 107 9.62 -2.36 -2.79
N ALA A 108 8.35 -2.68 -3.03
CA ALA A 108 7.46 -1.79 -3.75
C ALA A 108 6.65 -0.96 -2.76
N VAL A 109 6.13 0.15 -3.26
CA VAL A 109 5.00 0.84 -2.64
C VAL A 109 3.81 0.67 -3.57
N PHE A 110 2.64 0.33 -3.03
CA PHE A 110 1.42 0.26 -3.81
C PHE A 110 1.21 1.56 -4.60
N GLY A 111 0.79 1.42 -5.85
CA GLY A 111 0.54 2.57 -6.72
C GLY A 111 1.76 3.13 -7.45
N PHE A 112 2.96 2.57 -7.22
CA PHE A 112 4.19 3.02 -7.88
C PHE A 112 4.87 1.95 -8.73
N LYS A 113 4.49 0.67 -8.56
CA LYS A 113 5.08 -0.48 -9.26
C LYS A 113 4.01 -1.30 -9.95
N LYS A 114 4.30 -1.82 -11.15
CA LYS A 114 3.35 -2.62 -11.94
C LYS A 114 2.81 -3.85 -11.23
N TYR A 115 3.62 -4.52 -10.43
CA TYR A 115 3.19 -5.70 -9.69
C TYR A 115 2.45 -5.38 -8.38
N ALA A 116 2.46 -4.11 -7.97
CA ALA A 116 1.80 -3.58 -6.78
C ALA A 116 0.96 -2.35 -7.16
N ASN A 117 -0.03 -2.56 -8.04
CA ASN A 117 -1.00 -1.53 -8.38
C ASN A 117 -1.78 -1.09 -7.15
N GLY A 118 -2.17 0.18 -7.12
CA GLY A 118 -2.86 0.81 -6.00
C GLY A 118 -4.38 0.77 -6.07
N GLY A 119 -5.01 1.47 -5.14
CA GLY A 119 -6.44 1.44 -4.87
C GLY A 119 -7.28 2.47 -5.64
N PHE A 120 -6.71 3.25 -6.59
CA PHE A 120 -7.53 4.10 -7.48
C PHE A 120 -8.16 3.26 -8.60
N ALA A 121 -8.74 2.13 -8.22
CA ALA A 121 -9.40 1.15 -9.07
C ALA A 121 -10.56 0.49 -8.33
N GLU A 122 -11.40 -0.25 -9.04
CA GLU A 122 -12.46 -1.05 -8.43
C GLU A 122 -11.90 -2.27 -7.68
N TYR A 123 -10.76 -2.79 -8.14
CA TYR A 123 -10.10 -3.96 -7.54
C TYR A 123 -8.61 -3.73 -7.36
N VAL A 124 -8.05 -4.26 -6.27
CA VAL A 124 -6.63 -4.27 -6.00
C VAL A 124 -6.18 -5.66 -5.59
N LYS A 125 -5.07 -6.10 -6.16
CA LYS A 125 -4.41 -7.36 -5.80
C LYS A 125 -3.38 -7.11 -4.71
N LEU A 126 -3.47 -7.87 -3.63
CA LEU A 126 -2.48 -7.86 -2.56
C LEU A 126 -1.46 -8.98 -2.80
N PRO A 127 -0.21 -8.66 -3.15
CA PRO A 127 0.85 -9.64 -3.32
C PRO A 127 1.06 -10.51 -2.06
N LYS A 128 1.57 -11.72 -2.24
CA LYS A 128 1.83 -12.67 -1.15
C LYS A 128 2.61 -12.06 0.02
N THR A 129 3.62 -11.26 -0.27
CA THR A 129 4.51 -10.65 0.74
C THR A 129 3.97 -9.36 1.35
N SER A 130 2.86 -8.81 0.86
CA SER A 130 2.25 -7.63 1.48
C SER A 130 1.70 -7.96 2.86
N LEU A 131 1.83 -7.02 3.79
CA LEU A 131 1.29 -7.12 5.13
C LEU A 131 -0.18 -6.67 5.10
N LYS A 132 -1.06 -7.60 5.41
CA LYS A 132 -2.51 -7.47 5.30
C LYS A 132 -3.13 -7.44 6.69
N HIS A 133 -4.08 -6.54 6.92
CA HIS A 133 -4.72 -6.36 8.22
C HIS A 133 -6.23 -6.39 8.06
N VAL A 134 -6.89 -7.34 8.74
CA VAL A 134 -8.34 -7.39 8.82
C VAL A 134 -8.83 -6.26 9.70
N LEU A 135 -9.75 -5.47 9.18
CA LEU A 135 -10.32 -4.33 9.89
C LEU A 135 -11.47 -4.79 10.81
N PRO A 136 -11.64 -4.14 11.98
CA PRO A 136 -12.80 -4.36 12.82
C PRO A 136 -14.10 -4.07 12.07
N LYS A 137 -15.10 -4.94 12.17
CA LYS A 137 -16.42 -4.75 11.54
C LYS A 137 -17.17 -3.50 12.02
N SER A 138 -16.74 -2.93 13.14
CA SER A 138 -17.29 -1.69 13.70
C SER A 138 -16.72 -0.42 13.06
N PHE A 139 -15.68 -0.52 12.23
CA PHE A 139 -15.09 0.65 11.60
C PHE A 139 -16.03 1.25 10.54
N THR A 140 -16.12 2.58 10.55
CA THR A 140 -16.74 3.32 9.44
C THR A 140 -15.79 3.34 8.23
N LYS A 141 -16.32 3.80 7.08
CA LYS A 141 -15.50 3.96 5.86
C LYS A 141 -14.34 4.92 6.09
N GLU A 142 -14.61 6.03 6.79
CA GLU A 142 -13.62 7.06 7.09
C GLU A 142 -12.51 6.51 8.01
N GLN A 143 -12.88 5.75 9.03
CA GLN A 143 -11.92 5.09 9.90
C GLN A 143 -11.05 4.09 9.13
N SER A 144 -11.66 3.32 8.25
CA SER A 144 -10.97 2.31 7.44
C SER A 144 -9.93 2.92 6.48
N VAL A 145 -10.27 4.02 5.82
CA VAL A 145 -9.33 4.74 4.91
C VAL A 145 -8.19 5.39 5.70
N LEU A 146 -8.45 5.84 6.94
CA LEU A 146 -7.45 6.53 7.76
C LEU A 146 -6.44 5.57 8.44
N VAL A 147 -6.61 4.25 8.36
CA VAL A 147 -5.70 3.30 9.02
C VAL A 147 -4.26 3.47 8.54
N GLU A 148 -4.05 3.55 7.21
CA GLU A 148 -2.69 3.68 6.67
C GLU A 148 -2.04 5.02 7.05
N PRO A 149 -2.63 6.21 6.83
CA PRO A 149 -1.99 7.47 7.22
C PRO A 149 -1.80 7.63 8.74
N ILE A 150 -2.70 7.09 9.56
CA ILE A 150 -2.53 7.06 11.02
C ILE A 150 -1.36 6.16 11.40
N ALA A 151 -1.20 4.99 10.77
CA ALA A 151 -0.08 4.09 11.02
C ALA A 151 1.27 4.75 10.73
N CYS A 152 1.37 5.56 9.68
CA CYS A 152 2.56 6.37 9.40
C CYS A 152 2.87 7.36 10.53
N GLY A 153 1.86 8.05 11.04
CA GLY A 153 2.00 8.96 12.18
C GLY A 153 2.42 8.23 13.46
N MET A 154 1.78 7.11 13.76
CA MET A 154 2.12 6.26 14.92
C MET A 154 3.56 5.75 14.85
N HIS A 155 3.99 5.28 13.68
CA HIS A 155 5.37 4.84 13.49
C HIS A 155 6.38 5.97 13.74
N ALA A 156 6.08 7.18 13.30
CA ALA A 156 6.93 8.35 13.58
C ALA A 156 7.06 8.63 15.08
N LEU A 157 5.95 8.56 15.82
CA LEU A 157 5.94 8.72 17.29
C LEU A 157 6.77 7.63 17.98
N GLU A 158 6.63 6.37 17.56
CA GLU A 158 7.42 5.26 18.08
C GLU A 158 8.93 5.44 17.83
N GLN A 159 9.32 5.89 16.64
CA GLN A 159 10.72 6.14 16.32
C GLN A 159 11.29 7.34 17.08
N ALA A 160 10.49 8.36 17.36
CA ALA A 160 10.89 9.52 18.13
C ALA A 160 11.05 9.20 19.64
N ASN A 161 10.48 8.07 20.11
CA ASN A 161 10.53 7.65 21.53
C ASN A 161 10.09 8.74 22.51
N ILE A 162 9.04 9.49 22.16
CA ILE A 162 8.53 10.62 22.94
C ILE A 162 7.97 10.11 24.28
N GLN A 163 8.40 10.72 25.37
CA GLN A 163 7.94 10.41 26.71
C GLN A 163 6.86 11.41 27.17
N HIS A 164 6.13 11.06 28.25
CA HIS A 164 4.99 11.84 28.74
C HIS A 164 5.35 13.30 29.09
N ASP A 165 6.57 13.53 29.56
CA ASP A 165 7.04 14.85 30.02
C ASP A 165 7.87 15.61 28.97
N ASP A 166 7.95 15.09 27.73
CA ASP A 166 8.72 15.73 26.68
C ASP A 166 7.99 16.96 26.10
N VAL A 167 8.75 17.97 25.79
CA VAL A 167 8.31 19.13 25.00
C VAL A 167 8.74 18.89 23.56
N VAL A 168 7.75 18.73 22.69
CA VAL A 168 7.99 18.51 21.24
C VAL A 168 7.87 19.84 20.51
N VAL A 169 8.91 20.19 19.75
CA VAL A 169 8.99 21.44 18.98
C VAL A 169 9.08 21.12 17.47
#